data_c4c8778faf7ae13be21a2d8b3fba57c5
#
_entry.id   c4c8778faf7ae13be21a2d8b3fba57c5
#
_cell.length_a   1.000
_cell.length_b   1.000
_cell.length_c   1.000
_cell.angle_alpha   90.00
_cell.angle_beta   90.00
_cell.angle_gamma   90.00
#
_symmetry.space_group_name_H-M   'P 1'
#
loop_
_entity.id
_entity.type
_entity.pdbx_description
1 polymer ?
#
loop_
_entity_poly.entity_id
_entity_poly.type
_entity_poly.pdbx_seq_one_letter_code
_entity_poly.pdbx_strand_id
1 'polypeptide(L)'
;MIYLDNAATTLHKPPEVGQAMLGALQTAGNPGRGAHAPTLYASRIVYETREALAQLFHAEGPACIAFASNATQALNTAINGLFGPGDHVITTVCEHNSVLRPLYRLQRQGVEVSFVDVDANGVLCYAQFEQLLRPNTRGVVVTGASNVTGNRTDLAFVSAFAKKHGLLFLVDAAQTAGAMPVNVQALGIDVLCFTGHKALLGPQGTGGLYVRPGLQVAPLVVGGSGVHSFDERHPAEMPTALEAGTLNVPGIAGLG
;
A
#
# COMPACT_ATOMS: atom_id res chain seq x y z
N MET A 1 23.70 18.02 -13.03
CA MET A 1 23.74 16.54 -12.97
C MET A 1 22.48 16.02 -13.69
N ILE A 2 22.62 15.02 -14.57
CA ILE A 2 21.49 14.29 -15.16
C ILE A 2 21.24 13.09 -14.25
N TYR A 3 20.04 13.00 -13.66
CA TYR A 3 19.64 11.89 -12.78
C TYR A 3 18.55 11.06 -13.46
N LEU A 4 18.83 9.79 -13.72
CA LEU A 4 17.95 8.87 -14.48
C LEU A 4 17.45 7.69 -13.63
N ASP A 5 17.60 7.75 -12.31
CA ASP A 5 17.26 6.66 -11.38
C ASP A 5 16.04 7.01 -10.47
N ASN A 6 15.08 7.78 -10.99
CA ASN A 6 13.87 8.14 -10.23
C ASN A 6 12.98 6.91 -9.88
N ALA A 7 13.12 5.81 -10.62
CA ALA A 7 12.44 4.55 -10.29
C ALA A 7 12.94 3.93 -8.97
N ALA A 8 14.19 4.18 -8.57
CA ALA A 8 14.71 3.80 -7.26
C ALA A 8 14.20 4.77 -6.18
N THR A 9 14.40 6.07 -6.38
CA THR A 9 13.88 7.17 -5.54
C THR A 9 13.94 8.46 -6.32
N THR A 10 12.97 9.37 -6.14
CA THR A 10 13.02 10.70 -6.74
C THR A 10 14.10 11.55 -6.04
N LEU A 11 15.06 12.07 -6.80
CA LEU A 11 16.11 12.91 -6.26
C LEU A 11 15.63 14.32 -5.96
N HIS A 12 14.99 14.95 -6.96
CA HIS A 12 14.52 16.32 -6.86
C HIS A 12 13.08 16.33 -6.34
N LYS A 13 12.92 16.82 -5.12
CA LYS A 13 11.61 17.00 -4.49
C LYS A 13 11.21 18.47 -4.55
N PRO A 14 9.90 18.77 -4.61
CA PRO A 14 9.43 20.14 -4.45
C PRO A 14 9.96 20.77 -3.14
N PRO A 15 10.33 22.06 -3.13
CA PRO A 15 10.84 22.70 -1.91
C PRO A 15 9.83 22.70 -0.76
N GLU A 16 8.54 22.64 -1.05
CA GLU A 16 7.43 22.54 -0.11
C GLU A 16 7.54 21.30 0.78
N VAL A 17 8.05 20.18 0.24
CA VAL A 17 8.28 18.93 0.99
C VAL A 17 9.21 19.19 2.20
N GLY A 18 10.35 19.82 1.96
CA GLY A 18 11.30 20.15 3.03
C GLY A 18 10.74 21.17 4.02
N GLN A 19 10.01 22.17 3.53
CA GLN A 19 9.38 23.20 4.37
C GLN A 19 8.30 22.62 5.27
N ALA A 20 7.43 21.76 4.75
CA ALA A 20 6.40 21.09 5.52
C ALA A 20 7.00 20.18 6.61
N MET A 21 8.05 19.41 6.27
CA MET A 21 8.77 18.58 7.24
C MET A 21 9.38 19.42 8.37
N LEU A 22 10.07 20.50 8.04
CA LEU A 22 10.68 21.40 9.03
C LEU A 22 9.61 22.05 9.92
N GLY A 23 8.54 22.53 9.33
CA GLY A 23 7.41 23.11 10.06
C GLY A 23 6.79 22.11 11.04
N ALA A 24 6.58 20.87 10.62
CA ALA A 24 6.06 19.83 11.50
C ALA A 24 7.03 19.49 12.65
N LEU A 25 8.34 19.40 12.38
CA LEU A 25 9.36 19.16 13.42
C LEU A 25 9.37 20.25 14.50
N GLN A 26 9.09 21.51 14.13
CA GLN A 26 9.11 22.65 15.04
C GLN A 26 7.83 22.83 15.85
N THR A 27 6.68 22.38 15.33
CA THR A 27 5.36 22.79 15.85
C THR A 27 4.41 21.64 16.14
N ALA A 28 4.60 20.46 15.55
CA ALA A 28 3.69 19.34 15.73
C ALA A 28 4.00 18.54 16.99
N GLY A 29 2.94 18.23 17.76
CA GLY A 29 3.00 17.28 18.87
C GLY A 29 2.68 15.85 18.43
N ASN A 30 2.33 14.98 19.39
CA ASN A 30 1.87 13.62 19.08
C ASN A 30 0.40 13.66 18.62
N PRO A 31 0.05 13.16 17.41
CA PRO A 31 -1.33 13.09 16.96
C PRO A 31 -2.16 12.13 17.81
N GLY A 32 -3.45 12.42 17.99
CA GLY A 32 -4.43 11.52 18.57
C GLY A 32 -4.58 11.55 20.11
N ARG A 33 -3.71 12.24 20.87
CA ARG A 33 -3.82 12.32 22.32
C ARG A 33 -3.65 13.74 22.82
N GLY A 34 -4.75 14.41 23.08
CA GLY A 34 -4.76 15.74 23.71
C GLY A 34 -5.47 16.78 22.89
N ALA A 35 -5.87 17.85 23.57
CA ALA A 35 -6.64 18.96 22.97
C ALA A 35 -5.79 20.25 22.83
N HIS A 36 -4.47 20.17 23.06
CA HIS A 36 -3.59 21.34 22.94
C HIS A 36 -3.15 21.57 21.48
N ALA A 37 -2.81 22.81 21.15
CA ALA A 37 -2.55 23.24 19.78
C ALA A 37 -1.53 22.37 19.00
N PRO A 38 -0.37 21.97 19.54
CA PRO A 38 0.56 21.09 18.82
C PRO A 38 0.00 19.72 18.44
N THR A 39 -0.83 19.09 19.29
CA THR A 39 -1.48 17.82 19.00
C THR A 39 -2.55 17.96 17.92
N LEU A 40 -3.38 19.01 18.01
CA LEU A 40 -4.40 19.30 16.99
C LEU A 40 -3.77 19.57 15.62
N TYR A 41 -2.64 20.29 15.61
CA TYR A 41 -1.88 20.54 14.40
C TYR A 41 -1.34 19.25 13.78
N ALA A 42 -0.72 18.38 14.59
CA ALA A 42 -0.25 17.07 14.13
C ALA A 42 -1.38 16.19 13.58
N SER A 43 -2.53 16.16 14.27
CA SER A 43 -3.71 15.40 13.83
C SER A 43 -4.26 15.93 12.51
N ARG A 44 -4.24 17.26 12.30
CA ARG A 44 -4.65 17.88 11.05
C ARG A 44 -3.74 17.49 9.90
N ILE A 45 -2.40 17.55 10.08
CA ILE A 45 -1.43 17.09 9.07
C ILE A 45 -1.74 15.66 8.63
N VAL A 46 -1.90 14.77 9.61
CA VAL A 46 -2.18 13.34 9.34
C VAL A 46 -3.49 13.17 8.58
N TYR A 47 -4.54 13.89 8.98
CA TYR A 47 -5.86 13.83 8.34
C TYR A 47 -5.83 14.38 6.90
N GLU A 48 -5.28 15.59 6.70
CA GLU A 48 -5.25 16.26 5.40
C GLU A 48 -4.41 15.45 4.38
N THR A 49 -3.29 14.85 4.82
CA THR A 49 -2.49 13.97 3.95
C THR A 49 -3.27 12.70 3.57
N ARG A 50 -4.03 12.09 4.50
CA ARG A 50 -4.90 10.94 4.16
C ARG A 50 -5.98 11.36 3.17
N GLU A 51 -6.58 12.53 3.35
CA GLU A 51 -7.61 13.04 2.46
C GLU A 51 -7.06 13.26 1.05
N ALA A 52 -5.86 13.85 0.93
CA ALA A 52 -5.20 14.04 -0.36
C ALA A 52 -4.90 12.69 -1.06
N LEU A 53 -4.42 11.69 -0.31
CA LEU A 53 -4.19 10.35 -0.85
C LEU A 53 -5.50 9.64 -1.23
N ALA A 54 -6.55 9.79 -0.43
CA ALA A 54 -7.87 9.25 -0.75
C ALA A 54 -8.43 9.86 -2.05
N GLN A 55 -8.28 11.17 -2.23
CA GLN A 55 -8.66 11.85 -3.47
C GLN A 55 -7.82 11.37 -4.66
N LEU A 56 -6.49 11.26 -4.49
CA LEU A 56 -5.58 10.81 -5.54
C LEU A 56 -5.92 9.39 -6.06
N PHE A 57 -6.28 8.49 -5.16
CA PHE A 57 -6.62 7.10 -5.49
C PHE A 57 -8.11 6.88 -5.76
N HIS A 58 -8.94 7.91 -5.64
CA HIS A 58 -10.41 7.82 -5.70
C HIS A 58 -10.95 6.82 -4.68
N ALA A 59 -10.41 6.84 -3.46
CA ALA A 59 -10.89 6.03 -2.35
C ALA A 59 -12.19 6.61 -1.77
N GLU A 60 -12.93 5.80 -1.00
CA GLU A 60 -14.21 6.18 -0.40
C GLU A 60 -14.06 7.26 0.68
N GLY A 61 -12.86 7.39 1.23
CA GLY A 61 -12.55 8.43 2.21
C GLY A 61 -11.21 8.20 2.91
N PRO A 62 -10.77 9.18 3.73
CA PRO A 62 -9.46 9.13 4.39
C PRO A 62 -9.30 7.94 5.36
N ALA A 63 -10.38 7.43 5.93
CA ALA A 63 -10.33 6.26 6.82
C ALA A 63 -9.88 4.97 6.09
N CYS A 64 -9.92 4.93 4.76
CA CYS A 64 -9.45 3.80 3.96
C CYS A 64 -7.92 3.78 3.77
N ILE A 65 -7.22 4.84 4.17
CA ILE A 65 -5.76 4.97 4.00
C ILE A 65 -5.08 4.74 5.35
N ALA A 66 -4.19 3.76 5.41
CA ALA A 66 -3.28 3.57 6.55
C ALA A 66 -1.84 3.89 6.15
N PHE A 67 -1.11 4.60 7.00
CA PHE A 67 0.30 4.91 6.77
C PHE A 67 1.22 3.74 7.12
N ALA A 68 2.29 3.62 6.37
CA ALA A 68 3.38 2.70 6.61
C ALA A 68 4.71 3.43 6.32
N SER A 69 5.83 2.88 6.74
CA SER A 69 7.14 3.48 6.45
C SER A 69 7.55 3.38 4.98
N ASN A 70 6.94 2.48 4.23
CA ASN A 70 7.22 2.25 2.79
C ASN A 70 6.26 1.19 2.22
N ALA A 71 6.29 0.99 0.89
CA ALA A 71 5.50 -0.04 0.23
C ALA A 71 5.83 -1.46 0.74
N THR A 72 7.07 -1.75 1.12
CA THR A 72 7.45 -3.08 1.63
C THR A 72 6.70 -3.42 2.91
N GLN A 73 6.60 -2.47 3.86
CA GLN A 73 5.80 -2.68 5.08
C GLN A 73 4.31 -2.82 4.74
N ALA A 74 3.78 -1.95 3.87
CA ALA A 74 2.39 -2.01 3.43
C ALA A 74 2.03 -3.37 2.80
N LEU A 75 2.87 -3.87 1.87
CA LEU A 75 2.70 -5.17 1.22
C LEU A 75 2.82 -6.34 2.21
N ASN A 76 3.76 -6.28 3.16
CA ASN A 76 3.84 -7.30 4.21
C ASN A 76 2.58 -7.31 5.08
N THR A 77 2.05 -6.14 5.44
CA THR A 77 0.80 -6.03 6.20
C THR A 77 -0.35 -6.64 5.41
N ALA A 78 -0.54 -6.25 4.15
CA ALA A 78 -1.63 -6.74 3.32
C ALA A 78 -1.54 -8.26 3.07
N ILE A 79 -0.38 -8.73 2.60
CA ILE A 79 -0.20 -10.13 2.21
C ILE A 79 -0.33 -11.07 3.42
N ASN A 80 0.33 -10.75 4.55
CA ASN A 80 0.22 -11.60 5.74
C ASN A 80 -1.11 -11.43 6.48
N GLY A 81 -1.79 -10.30 6.31
CA GLY A 81 -3.07 -10.04 6.96
C GLY A 81 -4.27 -10.62 6.22
N LEU A 82 -4.11 -11.05 4.96
CA LEU A 82 -5.21 -11.52 4.11
C LEU A 82 -5.12 -12.98 3.72
N PHE A 83 -3.93 -13.57 3.69
CA PHE A 83 -3.73 -14.94 3.22
C PHE A 83 -3.17 -15.83 4.31
N GLY A 84 -3.67 -17.08 4.37
CA GLY A 84 -3.30 -18.08 5.35
C GLY A 84 -3.21 -19.48 4.77
N PRO A 85 -2.80 -20.49 5.59
CA PRO A 85 -2.68 -21.86 5.16
C PRO A 85 -3.94 -22.39 4.47
N GLY A 86 -3.77 -23.05 3.32
CA GLY A 86 -4.87 -23.55 2.50
C GLY A 86 -5.36 -22.57 1.43
N ASP A 87 -5.02 -21.30 1.49
CA ASP A 87 -5.31 -20.34 0.43
C ASP A 87 -4.37 -20.55 -0.77
N HIS A 88 -4.87 -20.24 -1.96
CA HIS A 88 -4.06 -20.12 -3.17
C HIS A 88 -4.06 -18.66 -3.64
N VAL A 89 -2.88 -18.16 -4.02
CA VAL A 89 -2.65 -16.80 -4.52
C VAL A 89 -2.04 -16.88 -5.91
N ILE A 90 -2.62 -16.12 -6.86
CA ILE A 90 -2.04 -15.91 -8.18
C ILE A 90 -1.25 -14.59 -8.15
N THR A 91 -0.01 -14.63 -8.61
CA THR A 91 0.87 -13.47 -8.74
C THR A 91 1.62 -13.53 -10.07
N THR A 92 2.60 -12.65 -10.31
CA THR A 92 3.33 -12.61 -11.58
C THR A 92 4.84 -12.75 -11.37
N VAL A 93 5.55 -13.13 -12.43
CA VAL A 93 7.03 -13.13 -12.42
C VAL A 93 7.62 -11.71 -12.46
N CYS A 94 6.79 -10.69 -12.69
CA CYS A 94 7.21 -9.28 -12.75
C CYS A 94 7.25 -8.57 -11.38
N GLU A 95 6.90 -9.28 -10.31
CA GLU A 95 6.76 -8.70 -8.98
C GLU A 95 8.11 -8.29 -8.38
N HIS A 96 8.06 -7.20 -7.61
CA HIS A 96 9.18 -6.82 -6.75
C HIS A 96 9.33 -7.80 -5.56
N ASN A 97 10.54 -7.91 -5.02
CA ASN A 97 10.83 -8.73 -3.83
C ASN A 97 9.95 -8.41 -2.61
N SER A 98 9.36 -7.20 -2.56
CA SER A 98 8.43 -6.80 -1.50
C SER A 98 7.10 -7.56 -1.56
N VAL A 99 6.75 -8.13 -2.72
CA VAL A 99 5.63 -9.06 -2.94
C VAL A 99 6.12 -10.50 -2.84
N LEU A 100 7.20 -10.85 -3.56
CA LEU A 100 7.67 -12.22 -3.67
C LEU A 100 8.09 -12.82 -2.33
N ARG A 101 8.87 -12.09 -1.52
CA ARG A 101 9.41 -12.60 -0.25
C ARG A 101 8.33 -12.89 0.79
N PRO A 102 7.33 -12.03 1.02
CA PRO A 102 6.17 -12.37 1.86
C PRO A 102 5.41 -13.59 1.33
N LEU A 103 5.14 -13.69 0.01
CA LEU A 103 4.47 -14.84 -0.58
C LEU A 103 5.28 -16.13 -0.40
N TYR A 104 6.59 -16.13 -0.63
CA TYR A 104 7.46 -17.28 -0.34
C TYR A 104 7.49 -17.65 1.14
N ARG A 105 7.37 -16.68 2.05
CA ARG A 105 7.23 -16.94 3.48
C ARG A 105 5.92 -17.68 3.77
N LEU A 106 4.82 -17.20 3.23
CA LEU A 106 3.50 -17.82 3.39
C LEU A 106 3.44 -19.20 2.71
N GLN A 107 4.11 -19.38 1.58
CA GLN A 107 4.20 -20.69 0.90
C GLN A 107 4.80 -21.77 1.81
N ARG A 108 5.82 -21.41 2.61
CA ARG A 108 6.38 -22.31 3.63
C ARG A 108 5.43 -22.59 4.80
N GLN A 109 4.36 -21.80 4.91
CA GLN A 109 3.32 -21.95 5.94
C GLN A 109 2.03 -22.59 5.40
N GLY A 110 2.04 -23.07 4.15
CA GLY A 110 0.90 -23.78 3.57
C GLY A 110 -0.01 -22.95 2.67
N VAL A 111 0.39 -21.75 2.27
CA VAL A 111 -0.26 -21.01 1.17
C VAL A 111 0.29 -21.55 -0.16
N GLU A 112 -0.58 -21.77 -1.13
CA GLU A 112 -0.18 -22.10 -2.49
C GLU A 112 0.02 -20.83 -3.32
N VAL A 113 1.07 -20.78 -4.15
CA VAL A 113 1.37 -19.59 -4.98
C VAL A 113 1.62 -20.03 -6.42
N SER A 114 0.90 -19.43 -7.36
CA SER A 114 1.11 -19.63 -8.80
C SER A 114 1.54 -18.33 -9.46
N PHE A 115 2.40 -18.43 -10.47
CA PHE A 115 3.00 -17.29 -11.15
C PHE A 115 2.54 -17.24 -12.60
N VAL A 116 2.00 -16.08 -13.00
CA VAL A 116 1.76 -15.75 -14.41
C VAL A 116 3.09 -15.36 -15.03
N ASP A 117 3.43 -15.99 -16.13
CA ASP A 117 4.65 -15.77 -16.89
C ASP A 117 4.56 -14.59 -17.84
N VAL A 118 5.67 -14.24 -18.47
CA VAL A 118 5.78 -13.26 -19.52
C VAL A 118 6.16 -13.93 -20.85
N ASP A 119 5.80 -13.30 -21.94
CA ASP A 119 6.26 -13.68 -23.28
C ASP A 119 7.72 -13.19 -23.54
N ALA A 120 8.24 -13.45 -24.74
CA ALA A 120 9.58 -13.03 -25.14
C ALA A 120 9.81 -11.50 -25.14
N ASN A 121 8.73 -10.72 -25.12
CA ASN A 121 8.77 -9.25 -25.04
C ASN A 121 8.59 -8.74 -23.60
N GLY A 122 8.46 -9.64 -22.63
CA GLY A 122 8.23 -9.30 -21.22
C GLY A 122 6.78 -8.88 -20.91
N VAL A 123 5.83 -9.16 -21.82
CA VAL A 123 4.40 -8.90 -21.61
C VAL A 123 3.78 -10.09 -20.90
N LEU A 124 2.95 -9.84 -19.86
CA LEU A 124 2.28 -10.89 -19.10
C LEU A 124 1.40 -11.77 -20.01
N CYS A 125 1.48 -13.08 -19.81
CA CYS A 125 0.65 -14.08 -20.47
C CYS A 125 -0.75 -14.12 -19.82
N TYR A 126 -1.59 -13.14 -20.08
CA TYR A 126 -2.88 -12.96 -19.38
C TYR A 126 -3.80 -14.17 -19.41
N ALA A 127 -3.74 -15.02 -20.45
CA ALA A 127 -4.52 -16.25 -20.51
C ALA A 127 -4.18 -17.23 -19.36
N GLN A 128 -2.98 -17.15 -18.78
CA GLN A 128 -2.58 -18.01 -17.67
C GLN A 128 -3.35 -17.72 -16.38
N PHE A 129 -3.92 -16.52 -16.19
CA PHE A 129 -4.74 -16.24 -14.99
C PHE A 129 -5.89 -17.26 -14.86
N GLU A 130 -6.62 -17.55 -15.95
CA GLU A 130 -7.68 -18.55 -15.94
C GLU A 130 -7.13 -19.99 -15.78
N GLN A 131 -5.98 -20.28 -16.38
CA GLN A 131 -5.37 -21.62 -16.31
C GLN A 131 -4.83 -21.96 -14.91
N LEU A 132 -4.41 -20.95 -14.16
CA LEU A 132 -3.86 -21.09 -12.81
C LEU A 132 -4.93 -21.07 -11.72
N LEU A 133 -6.18 -20.78 -12.07
CA LEU A 133 -7.29 -20.72 -11.12
C LEU A 133 -7.52 -22.10 -10.46
N ARG A 134 -7.73 -22.10 -9.16
CA ARG A 134 -8.02 -23.29 -8.34
C ARG A 134 -9.25 -23.06 -7.47
N PRO A 135 -9.89 -24.13 -6.96
CA PRO A 135 -11.05 -23.97 -6.07
C PRO A 135 -10.76 -23.17 -4.79
N ASN A 136 -9.51 -23.20 -4.33
CA ASN A 136 -9.04 -22.48 -3.14
C ASN A 136 -8.33 -21.15 -3.49
N THR A 137 -8.43 -20.66 -4.74
CA THR A 137 -7.86 -19.37 -5.10
C THR A 137 -8.57 -18.27 -4.31
N ARG A 138 -7.81 -17.55 -3.48
CA ARG A 138 -8.30 -16.51 -2.59
C ARG A 138 -8.11 -15.11 -3.15
N GLY A 139 -7.03 -14.88 -3.92
CA GLY A 139 -6.73 -13.55 -4.41
C GLY A 139 -5.64 -13.51 -5.47
N VAL A 140 -5.51 -12.30 -6.04
CA VAL A 140 -4.49 -11.95 -7.03
C VAL A 140 -3.66 -10.79 -6.48
N VAL A 141 -2.34 -10.90 -6.56
CA VAL A 141 -1.39 -9.87 -6.14
C VAL A 141 -0.51 -9.51 -7.33
N VAL A 142 -0.58 -8.27 -7.81
CA VAL A 142 0.18 -7.83 -8.98
C VAL A 142 0.81 -6.45 -8.79
N THR A 143 1.99 -6.26 -9.38
CA THR A 143 2.54 -4.91 -9.53
C THR A 143 1.82 -4.13 -10.62
N GLY A 144 1.62 -2.83 -10.43
CA GLY A 144 1.09 -1.96 -11.48
C GLY A 144 2.07 -1.73 -12.62
N ALA A 145 3.38 -1.75 -12.31
CA ALA A 145 4.47 -1.70 -13.29
C ALA A 145 5.74 -2.31 -12.69
N SER A 146 6.49 -3.03 -13.52
CA SER A 146 7.77 -3.61 -13.12
C SER A 146 8.84 -2.53 -12.98
N ASN A 147 9.56 -2.52 -11.86
CA ASN A 147 10.71 -1.64 -11.65
C ASN A 147 11.94 -2.05 -12.47
N VAL A 148 11.96 -3.25 -13.03
CA VAL A 148 13.08 -3.79 -13.80
C VAL A 148 12.88 -3.56 -15.30
N THR A 149 11.72 -3.95 -15.83
CA THR A 149 11.44 -3.87 -17.27
C THR A 149 10.67 -2.62 -17.67
N GLY A 150 10.00 -1.94 -16.73
CA GLY A 150 9.09 -0.83 -17.00
C GLY A 150 7.74 -1.25 -17.61
N ASN A 151 7.53 -2.54 -17.88
CA ASN A 151 6.27 -3.04 -18.39
C ASN A 151 5.15 -2.82 -17.39
N ARG A 152 4.00 -2.40 -17.90
CA ARG A 152 2.79 -2.12 -17.14
C ARG A 152 1.87 -3.34 -17.14
N THR A 153 1.27 -3.62 -16.00
CA THR A 153 0.19 -4.59 -15.90
C THR A 153 -1.12 -3.96 -16.37
N ASP A 154 -1.89 -4.68 -17.20
CA ASP A 154 -3.28 -4.31 -17.49
C ASP A 154 -4.15 -4.58 -16.27
N LEU A 155 -4.24 -3.56 -15.39
CA LEU A 155 -5.04 -3.66 -14.18
C LEU A 155 -6.54 -3.80 -14.47
N ALA A 156 -7.03 -3.35 -15.63
CA ALA A 156 -8.43 -3.53 -16.01
C ALA A 156 -8.74 -5.00 -16.32
N PHE A 157 -7.83 -5.69 -17.02
CA PHE A 157 -7.94 -7.14 -17.23
C PHE A 157 -7.95 -7.90 -15.91
N VAL A 158 -6.96 -7.64 -15.03
CA VAL A 158 -6.84 -8.33 -13.73
C VAL A 158 -8.05 -8.04 -12.84
N SER A 159 -8.54 -6.80 -12.86
CA SER A 159 -9.79 -6.40 -12.18
C SER A 159 -10.99 -7.22 -12.64
N ALA A 160 -11.17 -7.33 -13.96
CA ALA A 160 -12.29 -8.10 -14.55
C ALA A 160 -12.18 -9.58 -14.15
N PHE A 161 -10.98 -10.15 -14.20
CA PHE A 161 -10.72 -11.52 -13.77
C PHE A 161 -11.02 -11.72 -12.27
N ALA A 162 -10.50 -10.86 -11.40
CA ALA A 162 -10.73 -10.93 -9.97
C ALA A 162 -12.22 -10.82 -9.62
N LYS A 163 -12.92 -9.86 -10.22
CA LYS A 163 -14.39 -9.69 -10.04
C LYS A 163 -15.18 -10.91 -10.50
N LYS A 164 -14.86 -11.47 -11.67
CA LYS A 164 -15.50 -12.65 -12.24
C LYS A 164 -15.45 -13.85 -11.29
N HIS A 165 -14.34 -14.00 -10.59
CA HIS A 165 -14.09 -15.16 -9.72
C HIS A 165 -14.23 -14.86 -8.21
N GLY A 166 -14.64 -13.65 -7.83
CA GLY A 166 -14.82 -13.25 -6.42
C GLY A 166 -13.51 -13.24 -5.62
N LEU A 167 -12.38 -12.92 -6.28
CA LEU A 167 -11.04 -12.93 -5.70
C LEU A 167 -10.70 -11.58 -5.10
N LEU A 168 -9.88 -11.58 -4.05
CA LEU A 168 -9.23 -10.36 -3.56
C LEU A 168 -8.24 -9.84 -4.62
N PHE A 169 -8.26 -8.52 -4.83
CA PHE A 169 -7.37 -7.85 -5.79
C PHE A 169 -6.44 -6.87 -5.07
N LEU A 170 -5.15 -7.25 -4.98
CA LEU A 170 -4.09 -6.46 -4.37
C LEU A 170 -3.15 -5.90 -5.43
N VAL A 171 -2.82 -4.62 -5.32
CA VAL A 171 -1.92 -3.94 -6.26
C VAL A 171 -0.72 -3.34 -5.53
N ASP A 172 0.49 -3.72 -5.97
CA ASP A 172 1.71 -2.98 -5.65
C ASP A 172 1.82 -1.77 -6.59
N ALA A 173 1.51 -0.59 -6.06
CA ALA A 173 1.56 0.68 -6.78
C ALA A 173 2.87 1.46 -6.53
N ALA A 174 3.94 0.81 -6.05
CA ALA A 174 5.20 1.52 -5.74
C ALA A 174 5.80 2.25 -6.95
N GLN A 175 5.54 1.78 -8.18
CA GLN A 175 5.98 2.44 -9.41
C GLN A 175 4.89 3.27 -10.10
N THR A 176 3.62 3.07 -9.74
CA THR A 176 2.50 3.69 -10.46
C THR A 176 1.83 4.81 -9.66
N ALA A 177 1.83 4.77 -8.33
CA ALA A 177 1.28 5.83 -7.49
C ALA A 177 1.99 7.17 -7.76
N GLY A 178 1.22 8.18 -8.18
CA GLY A 178 1.73 9.50 -8.57
C GLY A 178 2.28 9.59 -10.00
N ALA A 179 2.60 8.46 -10.65
CA ALA A 179 3.07 8.42 -12.05
C ALA A 179 1.93 8.17 -13.04
N MET A 180 0.89 7.48 -12.60
CA MET A 180 -0.24 7.06 -13.43
C MET A 180 -1.54 7.17 -12.64
N PRO A 181 -2.66 7.50 -13.28
CA PRO A 181 -3.96 7.47 -12.62
C PRO A 181 -4.30 6.06 -12.16
N VAL A 182 -4.68 5.92 -10.89
CA VAL A 182 -5.22 4.68 -10.34
C VAL A 182 -6.51 5.01 -9.61
N ASN A 183 -7.64 4.47 -10.11
CA ASN A 183 -8.94 4.61 -9.47
C ASN A 183 -9.30 3.28 -8.81
N VAL A 184 -9.18 3.22 -7.48
CA VAL A 184 -9.37 1.97 -6.72
C VAL A 184 -10.79 1.47 -6.79
N GLN A 185 -11.78 2.38 -6.81
CA GLN A 185 -13.20 2.02 -6.89
C GLN A 185 -13.56 1.47 -8.29
N ALA A 186 -13.17 2.17 -9.35
CA ALA A 186 -13.46 1.74 -10.73
C ALA A 186 -12.84 0.38 -11.04
N LEU A 187 -11.59 0.16 -10.60
CA LEU A 187 -10.88 -1.10 -10.77
C LEU A 187 -11.32 -2.17 -9.76
N GLY A 188 -12.04 -1.81 -8.68
CA GLY A 188 -12.41 -2.75 -7.62
C GLY A 188 -11.19 -3.33 -6.91
N ILE A 189 -10.18 -2.49 -6.69
CA ILE A 189 -8.99 -2.87 -5.94
C ILE A 189 -9.38 -2.99 -4.47
N ASP A 190 -9.06 -4.11 -3.85
CA ASP A 190 -9.31 -4.34 -2.43
C ASP A 190 -8.21 -3.72 -1.56
N VAL A 191 -6.95 -3.83 -2.00
CA VAL A 191 -5.80 -3.20 -1.33
C VAL A 191 -4.83 -2.63 -2.37
N LEU A 192 -4.45 -1.36 -2.19
CA LEU A 192 -3.39 -0.70 -2.98
C LEU A 192 -2.25 -0.32 -2.05
N CYS A 193 -1.04 -0.82 -2.28
CA CYS A 193 0.14 -0.46 -1.49
C CYS A 193 1.02 0.53 -2.25
N PHE A 194 1.50 1.59 -1.57
CA PHE A 194 2.28 2.66 -2.18
C PHE A 194 3.46 3.11 -1.33
N THR A 195 4.40 3.85 -1.94
CA THR A 195 5.53 4.49 -1.26
C THR A 195 5.60 5.97 -1.61
N GLY A 196 5.93 6.82 -0.63
CA GLY A 196 5.92 8.26 -0.83
C GLY A 196 7.13 8.80 -1.60
N HIS A 197 8.29 8.14 -1.51
CA HIS A 197 9.57 8.70 -1.97
C HIS A 197 9.84 8.58 -3.48
N LYS A 198 8.95 7.96 -4.24
CA LYS A 198 9.04 7.83 -5.71
C LYS A 198 8.22 8.92 -6.39
N ALA A 199 7.30 8.55 -7.27
CA ALA A 199 6.53 9.53 -8.05
C ALA A 199 5.51 10.35 -7.23
N LEU A 200 5.24 9.99 -5.99
CA LEU A 200 4.52 10.87 -5.04
C LEU A 200 5.38 12.03 -4.53
N LEU A 201 6.69 12.07 -4.84
CA LEU A 201 7.63 13.14 -4.52
C LEU A 201 7.84 13.42 -3.02
N GLY A 202 7.26 12.61 -2.14
CA GLY A 202 7.39 12.72 -0.69
C GLY A 202 8.77 12.23 -0.18
N PRO A 203 9.03 12.34 1.13
CA PRO A 203 10.28 11.90 1.73
C PRO A 203 10.36 10.37 1.82
N GLN A 204 11.58 9.85 1.93
CA GLN A 204 11.82 8.47 2.35
C GLN A 204 11.23 8.22 3.76
N GLY A 205 10.90 6.98 4.07
CA GLY A 205 10.26 6.64 5.34
C GLY A 205 8.76 6.96 5.37
N THR A 206 8.14 7.13 4.19
CA THR A 206 6.70 7.30 4.01
C THR A 206 6.14 6.35 2.96
N GLY A 207 4.93 5.94 3.16
CA GLY A 207 4.14 5.06 2.31
C GLY A 207 2.85 4.69 3.02
N GLY A 208 2.13 3.73 2.47
CA GLY A 208 0.88 3.30 3.07
C GLY A 208 0.14 2.31 2.21
N LEU A 209 -1.07 2.03 2.64
CA LEU A 209 -1.99 1.20 1.89
C LEU A 209 -3.41 1.76 1.97
N TYR A 210 -4.11 1.66 0.86
CA TYR A 210 -5.56 1.74 0.81
C TYR A 210 -6.13 0.36 1.11
N VAL A 211 -7.18 0.31 1.88
CA VAL A 211 -7.97 -0.90 2.15
C VAL A 211 -9.45 -0.58 1.89
N ARG A 212 -10.10 -1.39 1.06
CA ARG A 212 -11.52 -1.24 0.73
C ARG A 212 -12.39 -1.31 2.00
N PRO A 213 -13.41 -0.45 2.13
CA PRO A 213 -14.35 -0.51 3.25
C PRO A 213 -14.92 -1.92 3.48
N GLY A 214 -14.93 -2.34 4.73
CA GLY A 214 -15.44 -3.66 5.14
C GLY A 214 -14.45 -4.82 4.98
N LEU A 215 -13.33 -4.63 4.32
CA LEU A 215 -12.28 -5.66 4.28
C LEU A 215 -11.48 -5.63 5.57
N GLN A 216 -11.38 -6.78 6.24
CA GLN A 216 -10.57 -6.94 7.44
C GLN A 216 -9.17 -7.42 7.04
N VAL A 217 -8.14 -6.69 7.44
CA VAL A 217 -6.73 -7.04 7.28
C VAL A 217 -6.14 -7.23 8.67
N ALA A 218 -5.62 -8.40 8.95
CA ALA A 218 -4.96 -8.63 10.24
C ALA A 218 -3.68 -7.77 10.35
N PRO A 219 -3.46 -7.08 11.47
CA PRO A 219 -2.29 -6.23 11.64
C PRO A 219 -1.00 -7.06 11.64
N LEU A 220 0.03 -6.56 10.95
CA LEU A 220 1.38 -7.14 11.01
C LEU A 220 2.07 -6.82 12.33
N VAL A 221 1.80 -5.64 12.88
CA VAL A 221 2.37 -5.13 14.13
C VAL A 221 1.22 -4.69 15.02
N VAL A 222 1.27 -5.10 16.29
CA VAL A 222 0.31 -4.67 17.32
C VAL A 222 1.05 -3.89 18.41
N GLY A 223 0.36 -2.93 19.04
CA GLY A 223 0.99 -2.12 20.09
C GLY A 223 0.23 -0.84 20.37
N GLY A 224 0.93 0.19 20.83
CA GLY A 224 0.33 1.46 21.18
C GLY A 224 -0.30 2.14 19.94
N SER A 225 -1.61 2.36 20.02
CA SER A 225 -2.41 2.96 18.92
C SER A 225 -2.87 4.39 19.22
N GLY A 226 -2.65 4.86 20.46
CA GLY A 226 -3.17 6.16 20.88
C GLY A 226 -4.62 6.13 21.38
N VAL A 227 -5.36 5.05 21.21
CA VAL A 227 -6.75 4.83 21.64
C VAL A 227 -6.87 3.53 22.41
N HIS A 228 -7.96 3.37 23.17
CA HIS A 228 -8.31 2.12 23.90
C HIS A 228 -7.16 1.58 24.76
N SER A 229 -6.48 2.44 25.54
CA SER A 229 -5.24 2.10 26.26
C SER A 229 -5.39 1.01 27.34
N PHE A 230 -6.61 0.67 27.74
CA PHE A 230 -6.91 -0.37 28.73
C PHE A 230 -7.37 -1.68 28.08
N ASP A 231 -7.56 -1.71 26.76
CA ASP A 231 -7.97 -2.91 26.06
C ASP A 231 -6.76 -3.81 25.78
N GLU A 232 -6.91 -5.09 26.04
CA GLU A 232 -5.89 -6.10 25.70
C GLU A 232 -5.78 -6.33 24.18
N ARG A 233 -6.86 -6.05 23.47
CA ARG A 233 -6.93 -6.25 22.01
C ARG A 233 -6.51 -4.98 21.29
N HIS A 234 -5.79 -5.17 20.19
CA HIS A 234 -5.48 -4.08 19.26
C HIS A 234 -6.76 -3.59 18.60
N PRO A 235 -6.94 -2.27 18.37
CA PRO A 235 -8.12 -1.72 17.68
C PRO A 235 -8.35 -2.39 16.33
N ALA A 236 -9.62 -2.62 15.99
CA ALA A 236 -10.01 -3.25 14.72
C ALA A 236 -10.40 -2.23 13.64
N GLU A 237 -10.61 -0.97 14.04
CA GLU A 237 -11.10 0.08 13.14
C GLU A 237 -9.96 0.67 12.31
N MET A 238 -10.19 0.76 11.00
CA MET A 238 -9.28 1.49 10.10
C MET A 238 -9.30 3.00 10.39
N PRO A 239 -8.18 3.67 10.23
CA PRO A 239 -6.85 3.18 9.87
C PRO A 239 -6.03 2.66 11.05
N THR A 240 -6.50 2.86 12.28
CA THR A 240 -5.79 2.56 13.55
C THR A 240 -5.39 1.08 13.65
N ALA A 241 -6.20 0.19 13.11
CA ALA A 241 -5.92 -1.25 13.06
C ALA A 241 -4.56 -1.60 12.44
N LEU A 242 -4.08 -0.77 11.51
CA LEU A 242 -2.83 -1.04 10.77
C LEU A 242 -1.70 -0.06 11.10
N GLU A 243 -1.90 0.83 12.10
CA GLU A 243 -0.98 1.91 12.47
C GLU A 243 -0.54 1.81 13.94
N ALA A 244 0.15 0.73 14.30
CA ALA A 244 0.75 0.63 15.62
C ALA A 244 2.00 1.51 15.74
N GLY A 245 2.12 2.22 16.85
CA GLY A 245 3.25 3.10 17.17
C GLY A 245 3.01 4.56 16.80
N THR A 246 3.97 5.41 17.17
CA THR A 246 3.92 6.84 16.85
C THR A 246 4.15 7.06 15.36
N LEU A 247 3.25 7.77 14.69
CA LEU A 247 3.35 8.08 13.27
C LEU A 247 4.50 9.04 12.98
N ASN A 248 5.11 8.91 11.81
CA ASN A 248 6.12 9.83 11.27
C ASN A 248 5.46 11.13 10.79
N VAL A 249 4.99 11.96 11.72
CA VAL A 249 4.26 13.20 11.39
C VAL A 249 5.07 14.12 10.47
N PRO A 250 6.38 14.37 10.69
CA PRO A 250 7.16 15.19 9.76
C PRO A 250 7.24 14.60 8.35
N GLY A 251 7.43 13.29 8.24
CA GLY A 251 7.42 12.63 6.93
C GLY A 251 6.06 12.69 6.25
N ILE A 252 4.98 12.51 7.02
CA ILE A 252 3.60 12.60 6.51
C ILE A 252 3.30 14.03 6.05
N ALA A 253 3.76 15.06 6.77
CA ALA A 253 3.64 16.46 6.35
C ALA A 253 4.34 16.73 5.00
N GLY A 254 5.50 16.13 4.79
CA GLY A 254 6.21 16.26 3.52
C GLY A 254 5.66 15.38 2.38
N LEU A 255 4.75 14.46 2.68
CA LEU A 255 4.05 13.64 1.68
C LEU A 255 2.76 14.32 1.20
N GLY A 256 2.03 15.04 2.08
CA GLY A 256 0.80 15.78 1.79
C GLY A 256 1.04 17.09 1.10
#